data_5c3203a158e7b8cd9aa60822ee6bde5e
#
_entry.id   5c3203a158e7b8cd9aa60822ee6bde5e
#
_cell.length_a   1.000
_cell.length_b   1.000
_cell.length_c   1.000
_cell.angle_alpha   90.00
_cell.angle_beta   90.00
_cell.angle_gamma   90.00
#
_symmetry.space_group_name_H-M   'P 1'
#
loop_
_entity.id
_entity.type
_entity.pdbx_description
1 polymer ?
#
loop_
_entity_poly.entity_id
_entity_poly.type
_entity_poly.pdbx_seq_one_letter_code
_entity_poly.pdbx_strand_id
1 'polypeptide(L)'
;MTSEEDKINKIRVTIDEIDLKILSLIESRASEAAKIGTLKRSFSKDSSTLYRPEREADVIRNLVSSSSNILEDNQIKFIFKEIISACLATEEKINVAFLGPKGTYSDAATLEHFGSSVSRKPQISIEDIFTSVEGDDSNFGIVPFENSTEGVINTTLNCLADCDISICGELYVDIIHNLAIQKDATPEEVSEIVSHPQALGQCSKFLSNKFPNIKQTAVSSSAEAASLCKNNSKICLLYTSPSPRDRH
;
A
#
# COMPACT_ATOMS: atom_id res chain seq x y z
N MET A 1 -36.10 -23.81 18.60
CA MET A 1 -35.39 -23.02 17.55
C MET A 1 -35.49 -21.53 17.78
N THR A 2 -36.60 -20.97 18.27
CA THR A 2 -36.77 -19.52 18.52
C THR A 2 -35.82 -18.90 19.57
N SER A 3 -35.34 -19.64 20.55
CA SER A 3 -34.51 -19.11 21.67
C SER A 3 -33.05 -18.77 21.27
N GLU A 4 -32.44 -19.43 20.28
CA GLU A 4 -31.06 -19.15 19.84
C GLU A 4 -31.03 -17.97 18.85
N GLU A 5 -31.95 -17.92 17.92
CA GLU A 5 -32.14 -16.82 17.01
C GLU A 5 -32.42 -15.49 17.73
N ASP A 6 -33.25 -15.52 18.77
CA ASP A 6 -33.52 -14.35 19.60
C ASP A 6 -32.28 -13.85 20.37
N LYS A 7 -31.42 -14.75 20.82
CA LYS A 7 -30.14 -14.41 21.47
C LYS A 7 -29.17 -13.76 20.47
N ILE A 8 -29.06 -14.33 19.26
CA ILE A 8 -28.23 -13.76 18.19
C ILE A 8 -28.72 -12.37 17.81
N ASN A 9 -30.02 -12.19 17.65
CA ASN A 9 -30.58 -10.88 17.28
C ASN A 9 -30.34 -9.82 18.38
N LYS A 10 -30.42 -10.17 19.64
CA LYS A 10 -30.06 -9.25 20.75
C LYS A 10 -28.60 -8.82 20.68
N ILE A 11 -27.68 -9.74 20.37
CA ILE A 11 -26.26 -9.41 20.24
C ILE A 11 -26.04 -8.49 19.01
N ARG A 12 -26.73 -8.75 17.89
CA ARG A 12 -26.67 -7.87 16.71
C ARG A 12 -27.12 -6.45 17.01
N VAL A 13 -28.23 -6.28 17.72
CA VAL A 13 -28.70 -4.94 18.15
C VAL A 13 -27.63 -4.24 19.01
N THR A 14 -26.99 -4.96 19.92
CA THR A 14 -25.88 -4.38 20.71
C THR A 14 -24.70 -3.98 19.84
N ILE A 15 -24.35 -4.75 18.81
CA ILE A 15 -23.30 -4.40 17.84
C ILE A 15 -23.69 -3.13 17.07
N ASP A 16 -24.92 -3.04 16.58
CA ASP A 16 -25.43 -1.87 15.87
C ASP A 16 -25.33 -0.59 16.72
N GLU A 17 -25.64 -0.69 18.03
CA GLU A 17 -25.49 0.42 18.96
C GLU A 17 -24.00 0.81 19.17
N ILE A 18 -23.11 -0.16 19.19
CA ILE A 18 -21.65 0.09 19.28
C ILE A 18 -21.16 0.77 18.00
N ASP A 19 -21.60 0.35 16.84
CA ASP A 19 -21.21 0.93 15.55
C ASP A 19 -21.61 2.41 15.46
N LEU A 20 -22.79 2.77 15.92
CA LEU A 20 -23.23 4.16 16.02
C LEU A 20 -22.36 4.99 16.96
N LYS A 21 -21.90 4.43 18.08
CA LYS A 21 -20.97 5.11 18.99
C LYS A 21 -19.60 5.28 18.36
N ILE A 22 -19.09 4.28 17.66
CA ILE A 22 -17.82 4.34 16.93
C ILE A 22 -17.90 5.45 15.87
N LEU A 23 -18.96 5.51 15.07
CA LEU A 23 -19.18 6.56 14.08
C LEU A 23 -19.16 7.95 14.74
N SER A 24 -19.91 8.16 15.81
CA SER A 24 -19.95 9.44 16.53
C SER A 24 -18.58 9.85 17.09
N LEU A 25 -17.78 8.90 17.57
CA LEU A 25 -16.43 9.17 18.06
C LEU A 25 -15.47 9.53 16.92
N ILE A 26 -15.59 8.87 15.76
CA ILE A 26 -14.78 9.18 14.56
C ILE A 26 -15.14 10.60 14.06
N GLU A 27 -16.42 10.96 13.97
CA GLU A 27 -16.87 12.29 13.58
C GLU A 27 -16.37 13.37 14.56
N SER A 28 -16.43 13.11 15.85
CA SER A 28 -15.89 14.01 16.89
C SER A 28 -14.39 14.21 16.69
N ARG A 29 -13.64 13.13 16.45
CA ARG A 29 -12.20 13.18 16.16
C ARG A 29 -11.90 13.98 14.90
N ALA A 30 -12.67 13.81 13.83
CA ALA A 30 -12.52 14.56 12.59
C ALA A 30 -12.77 16.07 12.81
N SER A 31 -13.77 16.42 13.63
CA SER A 31 -14.04 17.81 14.02
C SER A 31 -12.88 18.44 14.79
N GLU A 32 -12.28 17.73 15.74
CA GLU A 32 -11.10 18.23 16.46
C GLU A 32 -9.86 18.35 15.53
N ALA A 33 -9.67 17.41 14.61
CA ALA A 33 -8.62 17.49 13.60
C ALA A 33 -8.79 18.75 12.72
N ALA A 34 -9.99 19.02 12.22
CA ALA A 34 -10.28 20.21 11.42
C ALA A 34 -9.97 21.53 12.17
N LYS A 35 -10.21 21.59 13.49
CA LYS A 35 -9.82 22.73 14.32
C LYS A 35 -8.31 22.92 14.36
N ILE A 36 -7.55 21.82 14.49
CA ILE A 36 -6.09 21.85 14.46
C ILE A 36 -5.60 22.38 13.11
N GLY A 37 -6.16 21.88 11.99
CA GLY A 37 -5.83 22.36 10.64
C GLY A 37 -6.08 23.87 10.48
N THR A 38 -7.20 24.36 11.00
CA THR A 38 -7.52 25.80 10.98
C THR A 38 -6.51 26.61 11.78
N LEU A 39 -6.13 26.17 12.97
CA LEU A 39 -5.12 26.82 13.79
C LEU A 39 -3.74 26.82 13.12
N LYS A 40 -3.30 25.70 12.57
CA LYS A 40 -2.01 25.60 11.87
C LYS A 40 -1.93 26.60 10.71
N ARG A 41 -2.96 26.69 9.86
CA ARG A 41 -3.03 27.66 8.77
C ARG A 41 -2.98 29.12 9.24
N SER A 42 -3.44 29.41 10.46
CA SER A 42 -3.34 30.76 11.02
C SER A 42 -1.93 31.12 11.49
N PHE A 43 -1.10 30.15 11.85
CA PHE A 43 0.27 30.35 12.37
C PHE A 43 1.36 30.14 11.32
N SER A 44 1.12 29.34 10.29
CA SER A 44 2.11 29.04 9.23
C SER A 44 1.39 28.93 7.88
N LYS A 45 2.03 29.50 6.82
CA LYS A 45 1.60 29.30 5.44
C LYS A 45 2.19 28.03 4.81
N ASP A 46 3.04 27.32 5.54
CA ASP A 46 3.74 26.15 5.07
C ASP A 46 2.86 24.90 5.21
N SER A 47 2.50 24.28 4.10
CA SER A 47 1.68 23.06 4.03
C SER A 47 2.38 21.83 4.62
N SER A 48 3.71 21.84 4.73
CA SER A 48 4.50 20.75 5.33
C SER A 48 4.17 20.51 6.82
N THR A 49 3.52 21.48 7.48
CA THR A 49 3.16 21.39 8.89
C THR A 49 1.87 20.59 9.17
N LEU A 50 1.10 20.22 8.14
CA LEU A 50 -0.21 19.57 8.31
C LEU A 50 -0.07 18.10 8.69
N TYR A 51 0.78 17.35 7.99
CA TYR A 51 1.04 15.93 8.27
C TYR A 51 2.32 15.76 9.09
N ARG A 52 2.24 15.03 10.20
CA ARG A 52 3.36 14.71 11.09
C ARG A 52 3.45 13.21 11.31
N PRO A 53 4.30 12.51 10.54
CA PRO A 53 4.46 11.04 10.64
C PRO A 53 4.81 10.57 12.05
N GLU A 54 5.66 11.32 12.78
CA GLU A 54 6.06 10.97 14.14
C GLU A 54 4.87 10.96 15.10
N ARG A 55 3.97 11.95 14.97
CA ARG A 55 2.76 12.04 15.79
C ARG A 55 1.79 10.90 15.50
N GLU A 56 1.64 10.52 14.23
CA GLU A 56 0.84 9.37 13.84
C GLU A 56 1.39 8.07 14.44
N ALA A 57 2.71 7.87 14.31
CA ALA A 57 3.39 6.71 14.89
C ALA A 57 3.21 6.62 16.40
N ASP A 58 3.28 7.75 17.12
CA ASP A 58 3.05 7.81 18.57
C ASP A 58 1.61 7.44 18.94
N VAL A 59 0.63 7.97 18.21
CA VAL A 59 -0.78 7.65 18.42
C VAL A 59 -1.02 6.16 18.24
N ILE A 60 -0.53 5.59 17.16
CA ILE A 60 -0.72 4.16 16.86
C ILE A 60 -0.03 3.29 17.93
N ARG A 61 1.21 3.61 18.35
CA ARG A 61 1.90 2.89 19.42
C ARG A 61 1.12 2.90 20.73
N ASN A 62 0.59 4.05 21.12
CA ASN A 62 -0.19 4.19 22.34
C ASN A 62 -1.49 3.38 22.28
N LEU A 63 -2.15 3.32 21.12
CA LEU A 63 -3.36 2.52 20.93
C LEU A 63 -3.08 1.02 21.02
N VAL A 64 -2.03 0.55 20.36
CA VAL A 64 -1.59 -0.85 20.43
C VAL A 64 -1.26 -1.23 21.87
N SER A 65 -0.48 -0.40 22.60
CA SER A 65 -0.11 -0.68 24.00
C SER A 65 -1.29 -0.65 24.96
N SER A 66 -2.38 0.02 24.60
CA SER A 66 -3.61 0.13 25.42
C SER A 66 -4.64 -0.95 25.06
N SER A 67 -4.36 -1.80 24.08
CA SER A 67 -5.28 -2.83 23.62
C SER A 67 -5.43 -3.95 24.66
N SER A 68 -6.64 -4.52 24.71
CA SER A 68 -6.94 -5.74 25.49
C SER A 68 -6.56 -7.05 24.76
N ASN A 69 -5.86 -6.96 23.62
CA ASN A 69 -5.42 -8.08 22.78
C ASN A 69 -6.55 -8.96 22.19
N ILE A 70 -7.76 -8.42 22.08
CA ILE A 70 -8.85 -9.07 21.33
C ILE A 70 -8.61 -8.92 19.82
N LEU A 71 -8.07 -7.76 19.41
CA LEU A 71 -7.61 -7.49 18.04
C LEU A 71 -6.09 -7.61 17.99
N GLU A 72 -5.58 -8.12 16.89
CA GLU A 72 -4.14 -8.15 16.64
C GLU A 72 -3.59 -6.74 16.42
N ASP A 73 -2.33 -6.50 16.77
CA ASP A 73 -1.65 -5.21 16.63
C ASP A 73 -1.75 -4.64 15.21
N ASN A 74 -1.63 -5.50 14.20
CA ASN A 74 -1.71 -5.09 12.79
C ASN A 74 -3.13 -4.65 12.40
N GLN A 75 -4.16 -5.27 12.97
CA GLN A 75 -5.55 -4.86 12.74
C GLN A 75 -5.81 -3.49 13.35
N ILE A 76 -5.33 -3.23 14.58
CA ILE A 76 -5.44 -1.93 15.23
C ILE A 76 -4.71 -0.85 14.41
N LYS A 77 -3.48 -1.12 13.98
CA LYS A 77 -2.69 -0.20 13.14
C LYS A 77 -3.43 0.16 11.86
N PHE A 78 -3.97 -0.83 11.16
CA PHE A 78 -4.70 -0.63 9.92
C PHE A 78 -5.96 0.22 10.11
N ILE A 79 -6.81 -0.12 11.09
CA ILE A 79 -8.06 0.59 11.36
C ILE A 79 -7.77 2.06 11.70
N PHE A 80 -6.84 2.30 12.63
CA PHE A 80 -6.56 3.67 13.07
C PHE A 80 -5.81 4.49 12.03
N LYS A 81 -5.00 3.87 11.17
CA LYS A 81 -4.40 4.55 10.02
C LYS A 81 -5.48 5.09 9.07
N GLU A 82 -6.49 4.29 8.73
CA GLU A 82 -7.60 4.73 7.87
C GLU A 82 -8.44 5.83 8.55
N ILE A 83 -8.71 5.73 9.84
CA ILE A 83 -9.40 6.79 10.60
C ILE A 83 -8.58 8.10 10.58
N ILE A 84 -7.26 8.02 10.79
CA ILE A 84 -6.36 9.18 10.77
C ILE A 84 -6.36 9.79 9.37
N SER A 85 -6.19 8.98 8.33
CA SER A 85 -6.19 9.40 6.93
C SER A 85 -7.50 10.13 6.55
N ALA A 86 -8.64 9.55 6.91
CA ALA A 86 -9.95 10.16 6.68
C ALA A 86 -10.11 11.50 7.40
N CYS A 87 -9.65 11.60 8.65
CA CYS A 87 -9.71 12.85 9.40
C CYS A 87 -8.79 13.93 8.81
N LEU A 88 -7.57 13.57 8.39
CA LEU A 88 -6.65 14.49 7.72
C LEU A 88 -7.24 15.03 6.41
N ALA A 89 -7.92 14.18 5.64
CA ALA A 89 -8.56 14.59 4.39
C ALA A 89 -9.68 15.63 4.59
N THR A 90 -10.22 15.79 5.81
CA THR A 90 -11.17 16.88 6.14
C THR A 90 -10.48 18.23 6.37
N GLU A 91 -9.17 18.22 6.69
CA GLU A 91 -8.38 19.42 6.88
C GLU A 91 -7.88 19.97 5.54
N GLU A 92 -7.22 19.13 4.78
CA GLU A 92 -6.69 19.38 3.43
C GLU A 92 -6.42 18.08 2.71
N LYS A 93 -6.68 18.05 1.41
CA LYS A 93 -6.42 16.86 0.59
C LYS A 93 -4.93 16.77 0.29
N ILE A 94 -4.25 15.87 0.98
CA ILE A 94 -2.83 15.60 0.76
C ILE A 94 -2.63 14.97 -0.62
N ASN A 95 -1.76 15.58 -1.44
CA ASN A 95 -1.33 15.06 -2.72
C ASN A 95 -0.01 14.31 -2.54
N VAL A 96 0.07 13.06 -3.01
CA VAL A 96 1.28 12.25 -2.92
C VAL A 96 1.69 11.79 -4.31
N ALA A 97 2.87 12.22 -4.77
CA ALA A 97 3.49 11.74 -6.00
C ALA A 97 4.16 10.38 -5.76
N PHE A 98 4.08 9.47 -6.71
CA PHE A 98 4.71 8.15 -6.62
C PHE A 98 5.06 7.62 -8.01
N LEU A 99 6.00 6.67 -8.10
CA LEU A 99 6.38 6.05 -9.37
C LEU A 99 5.23 5.16 -9.87
N GLY A 100 4.57 5.66 -10.94
CA GLY A 100 3.41 5.01 -11.55
C GLY A 100 3.72 3.76 -12.38
N PRO A 101 2.69 3.19 -12.94
CA PRO A 101 1.25 3.52 -12.84
C PRO A 101 0.61 3.11 -11.49
N LYS A 102 -0.69 3.34 -11.34
CA LYS A 102 -1.46 2.81 -10.19
C LYS A 102 -1.43 1.28 -10.20
N GLY A 103 -1.42 0.67 -9.02
CA GLY A 103 -1.32 -0.77 -8.83
C GLY A 103 0.14 -1.30 -8.79
N THR A 104 1.13 -0.41 -8.74
CA THR A 104 2.54 -0.76 -8.49
C THR A 104 2.85 -0.86 -7.00
N TYR A 105 4.04 -1.35 -6.65
CA TYR A 105 4.51 -1.36 -5.26
C TYR A 105 4.63 0.05 -4.68
N SER A 106 5.02 1.04 -5.47
CA SER A 106 5.04 2.44 -5.04
C SER A 106 3.63 2.98 -4.73
N ASP A 107 2.62 2.57 -5.50
CA ASP A 107 1.22 2.87 -5.21
C ASP A 107 0.74 2.18 -3.92
N ALA A 108 1.12 0.92 -3.71
CA ALA A 108 0.82 0.19 -2.47
C ALA A 108 1.52 0.82 -1.26
N ALA A 109 2.79 1.20 -1.41
CA ALA A 109 3.55 1.94 -0.41
C ALA A 109 2.87 3.27 -0.04
N THR A 110 2.33 3.98 -1.03
CA THR A 110 1.58 5.22 -0.81
C THR A 110 0.33 4.98 0.05
N LEU A 111 -0.44 3.94 -0.26
CA LEU A 111 -1.62 3.56 0.53
C LEU A 111 -1.24 3.08 1.93
N GLU A 112 -0.18 2.32 2.04
CA GLU A 112 0.30 1.80 3.32
C GLU A 112 0.80 2.91 4.24
N HIS A 113 1.50 3.92 3.70
CA HIS A 113 2.05 5.02 4.49
C HIS A 113 1.02 6.08 4.85
N PHE A 114 0.19 6.52 3.90
CA PHE A 114 -0.72 7.66 4.04
C PHE A 114 -2.19 7.27 4.24
N GLY A 115 -2.57 5.99 4.07
CA GLY A 115 -3.95 5.54 4.01
C GLY A 115 -4.66 5.87 2.70
N SER A 116 -5.95 5.56 2.64
CA SER A 116 -6.71 5.58 1.36
C SER A 116 -7.22 6.97 0.96
N SER A 117 -7.27 7.93 1.88
CA SER A 117 -7.94 9.23 1.67
C SER A 117 -7.07 10.28 0.97
N VAL A 118 -5.81 9.97 0.64
CA VAL A 118 -4.90 10.86 -0.07
C VAL A 118 -5.15 10.90 -1.58
N SER A 119 -4.77 12.00 -2.22
CA SER A 119 -4.77 12.14 -3.68
C SER A 119 -3.47 11.55 -4.23
N ARG A 120 -3.55 10.40 -4.87
CA ARG A 120 -2.40 9.69 -5.43
C ARG A 120 -2.12 10.14 -6.87
N LYS A 121 -0.93 10.72 -7.10
CA LYS A 121 -0.47 11.26 -8.38
C LYS A 121 0.64 10.37 -8.96
N PRO A 122 0.34 9.48 -9.92
CA PRO A 122 1.36 8.66 -10.56
C PRO A 122 2.27 9.53 -11.45
N GLN A 123 3.57 9.37 -11.30
CA GLN A 123 4.60 10.01 -12.12
C GLN A 123 5.28 8.98 -13.02
N ILE A 124 5.90 9.44 -14.10
CA ILE A 124 6.54 8.58 -15.10
C ILE A 124 7.96 8.19 -14.66
N SER A 125 8.66 9.10 -13.96
CA SER A 125 10.02 8.90 -13.49
C SER A 125 10.18 9.29 -12.02
N ILE A 126 11.33 8.93 -11.43
CA ILE A 126 11.70 9.34 -10.08
C ILE A 126 11.94 10.85 -10.04
N GLU A 127 12.59 11.39 -11.05
CA GLU A 127 12.88 12.83 -11.20
C GLU A 127 11.58 13.65 -11.22
N ASP A 128 10.54 13.16 -11.90
CA ASP A 128 9.22 13.82 -11.93
C ASP A 128 8.57 13.88 -10.55
N ILE A 129 8.82 12.88 -9.67
CA ILE A 129 8.32 12.90 -8.29
C ILE A 129 8.98 14.04 -7.53
N PHE A 130 10.32 14.16 -7.62
CA PHE A 130 11.06 15.24 -6.96
C PHE A 130 10.61 16.61 -7.47
N THR A 131 10.51 16.78 -8.79
CA THR A 131 10.00 18.01 -9.41
C THR A 131 8.59 18.38 -8.93
N SER A 132 7.71 17.38 -8.82
CA SER A 132 6.33 17.59 -8.33
C SER A 132 6.28 18.06 -6.88
N VAL A 133 7.21 17.60 -6.04
CA VAL A 133 7.28 18.01 -4.62
C VAL A 133 7.95 19.38 -4.48
N GLU A 134 9.04 19.64 -5.18
CA GLU A 134 9.71 20.96 -5.17
C GLU A 134 8.83 22.08 -5.73
N GLY A 135 7.99 21.74 -6.72
CA GLY A 135 7.05 22.67 -7.33
C GLY A 135 5.72 22.83 -6.59
N ASP A 136 5.57 22.27 -5.38
CA ASP A 136 4.33 22.29 -4.58
C ASP A 136 3.10 21.67 -5.27
N ASP A 137 3.28 20.94 -6.37
CA ASP A 137 2.21 20.18 -7.01
C ASP A 137 1.79 18.96 -6.18
N SER A 138 2.72 18.44 -5.39
CA SER A 138 2.49 17.37 -4.41
C SER A 138 3.11 17.73 -3.07
N ASN A 139 2.41 17.38 -1.99
CA ASN A 139 2.89 17.63 -0.63
C ASN A 139 3.99 16.64 -0.22
N PHE A 140 3.96 15.42 -0.77
CA PHE A 140 4.90 14.34 -0.50
C PHE A 140 5.20 13.54 -1.76
N GLY A 141 6.36 12.88 -1.74
CA GLY A 141 6.78 11.91 -2.76
C GLY A 141 7.12 10.56 -2.14
N ILE A 142 6.69 9.47 -2.77
CA ILE A 142 7.15 8.10 -2.47
C ILE A 142 8.07 7.66 -3.58
N VAL A 143 9.32 7.41 -3.24
CA VAL A 143 10.35 6.96 -4.17
C VAL A 143 10.96 5.64 -3.72
N PRO A 144 11.27 4.72 -4.65
CA PRO A 144 12.02 3.53 -4.32
C PRO A 144 13.48 3.92 -4.01
N PHE A 145 14.00 3.49 -2.86
CA PHE A 145 15.36 3.80 -2.42
C PHE A 145 16.30 2.62 -2.63
N GLU A 146 15.84 1.41 -2.31
CA GLU A 146 16.63 0.19 -2.41
C GLU A 146 15.74 -0.99 -2.83
N ASN A 147 16.31 -1.89 -3.60
CA ASN A 147 15.73 -3.18 -3.95
C ASN A 147 16.70 -4.29 -3.51
N SER A 148 16.20 -5.33 -2.83
CA SER A 148 17.00 -6.44 -2.32
C SER A 148 17.80 -7.20 -3.40
N THR A 149 17.42 -7.10 -4.67
CA THR A 149 18.08 -7.77 -5.80
C THR A 149 19.07 -6.85 -6.53
N GLU A 150 18.69 -5.60 -6.73
CA GLU A 150 19.45 -4.62 -7.55
C GLU A 150 20.27 -3.65 -6.67
N GLY A 151 19.99 -3.62 -5.35
CA GLY A 151 20.62 -2.71 -4.40
C GLY A 151 20.05 -1.30 -4.45
N VAL A 152 20.87 -0.32 -4.14
CA VAL A 152 20.48 1.09 -4.01
C VAL A 152 20.17 1.71 -5.38
N ILE A 153 19.11 2.49 -5.44
CA ILE A 153 18.66 3.18 -6.67
C ILE A 153 19.38 4.53 -6.79
N ASN A 154 20.39 4.57 -7.65
CA ASN A 154 21.24 5.76 -7.83
C ASN A 154 20.48 7.02 -8.23
N THR A 155 19.43 6.88 -9.05
CA THR A 155 18.58 8.02 -9.44
C THR A 155 17.99 8.71 -8.22
N THR A 156 17.46 7.96 -7.26
CA THR A 156 16.90 8.51 -6.02
C THR A 156 17.97 9.23 -5.19
N LEU A 157 19.18 8.63 -5.08
CA LEU A 157 20.30 9.26 -4.37
C LEU A 157 20.73 10.57 -5.02
N ASN A 158 20.84 10.60 -6.35
CA ASN A 158 21.22 11.80 -7.11
C ASN A 158 20.19 12.92 -6.90
N CYS A 159 18.90 12.62 -7.05
CA CYS A 159 17.85 13.60 -6.79
C CYS A 159 17.88 14.13 -5.35
N LEU A 160 18.08 13.26 -4.34
CA LEU A 160 18.20 13.69 -2.95
C LEU A 160 19.40 14.59 -2.68
N ALA A 161 20.49 14.43 -3.45
CA ALA A 161 21.68 15.27 -3.34
C ALA A 161 21.50 16.66 -3.97
N ASP A 162 20.67 16.74 -5.01
CA ASP A 162 20.51 17.95 -5.83
C ASP A 162 19.28 18.79 -5.42
N CYS A 163 18.32 18.24 -4.70
CA CYS A 163 17.05 18.87 -4.33
C CYS A 163 17.00 19.28 -2.85
N ASP A 164 16.33 20.40 -2.56
CA ASP A 164 16.10 20.87 -1.18
C ASP A 164 14.82 20.23 -0.58
N ILE A 165 14.84 18.90 -0.51
CA ILE A 165 13.74 18.09 0.02
C ILE A 165 14.23 17.28 1.23
N SER A 166 13.40 17.19 2.26
CA SER A 166 13.68 16.43 3.47
C SER A 166 13.02 15.05 3.45
N ILE A 167 13.76 14.03 3.88
CA ILE A 167 13.18 12.70 4.12
C ILE A 167 12.39 12.74 5.43
N CYS A 168 11.10 12.41 5.37
CA CYS A 168 10.19 12.43 6.52
C CYS A 168 9.76 11.03 6.98
N GLY A 169 10.12 9.98 6.27
CA GLY A 169 9.80 8.61 6.65
C GLY A 169 10.40 7.57 5.71
N GLU A 170 10.39 6.34 6.17
CA GLU A 170 10.73 5.16 5.38
C GLU A 170 9.72 4.05 5.60
N LEU A 171 9.56 3.17 4.63
CA LEU A 171 8.77 1.96 4.77
C LEU A 171 9.39 0.83 3.95
N TYR A 172 9.13 -0.39 4.40
CA TYR A 172 9.55 -1.61 3.71
C TYR A 172 8.32 -2.29 3.15
N VAL A 173 8.36 -2.62 1.86
CA VAL A 173 7.29 -3.34 1.17
C VAL A 173 7.81 -4.71 0.76
N ASP A 174 7.19 -5.76 1.28
CA ASP A 174 7.50 -7.12 0.88
C ASP A 174 7.05 -7.37 -0.56
N ILE A 175 8.01 -7.75 -1.42
CA ILE A 175 7.74 -8.10 -2.81
C ILE A 175 7.58 -9.61 -2.89
N ILE A 176 6.33 -10.07 -2.99
CA ILE A 176 5.99 -11.49 -3.05
C ILE A 176 5.68 -11.86 -4.49
N HIS A 177 6.42 -12.85 -4.99
CA HIS A 177 6.17 -13.44 -6.30
C HIS A 177 5.26 -14.65 -6.18
N ASN A 178 4.27 -14.73 -7.07
CA ASN A 178 3.31 -15.82 -7.10
C ASN A 178 3.34 -16.55 -8.44
N LEU A 179 3.13 -17.86 -8.39
CA LEU A 179 2.91 -18.69 -9.58
C LEU A 179 1.40 -18.97 -9.67
N ALA A 180 0.81 -18.64 -10.80
CA ALA A 180 -0.61 -18.89 -11.08
C ALA A 180 -0.77 -19.75 -12.33
N ILE A 181 -1.63 -20.74 -12.22
CA ILE A 181 -2.06 -21.62 -13.33
C ILE A 181 -3.58 -21.51 -13.50
N GLN A 182 -4.10 -22.01 -14.61
CA GLN A 182 -5.55 -22.12 -14.78
C GLN A 182 -6.15 -23.05 -13.70
N LYS A 183 -7.41 -22.76 -13.33
CA LYS A 183 -8.12 -23.47 -12.25
C LYS A 183 -8.15 -24.98 -12.40
N ASP A 184 -8.25 -25.45 -13.65
CA ASP A 184 -8.38 -26.88 -13.96
C ASP A 184 -7.05 -27.53 -14.42
N ALA A 185 -5.93 -26.78 -14.39
CA ALA A 185 -4.60 -27.26 -14.71
C ALA A 185 -3.87 -27.75 -13.45
N THR A 186 -2.98 -28.74 -13.63
CA THR A 186 -2.11 -29.22 -12.57
C THR A 186 -0.68 -28.68 -12.74
N PRO A 187 0.08 -28.51 -11.66
CA PRO A 187 1.47 -28.02 -11.74
C PRO A 187 2.35 -28.89 -12.64
N GLU A 188 2.06 -30.20 -12.74
CA GLU A 188 2.80 -31.18 -13.55
C GLU A 188 2.60 -31.01 -15.06
N GLU A 189 1.48 -30.39 -15.46
CA GLU A 189 1.18 -30.11 -16.86
C GLU A 189 1.84 -28.84 -17.39
N VAL A 190 2.41 -28.04 -16.48
CA VAL A 190 3.06 -26.77 -16.84
C VAL A 190 4.35 -27.04 -17.62
N SER A 191 4.43 -26.52 -18.82
CA SER A 191 5.60 -26.60 -19.70
C SER A 191 6.32 -25.27 -19.90
N GLU A 192 5.69 -24.16 -19.55
CA GLU A 192 6.23 -22.82 -19.76
C GLU A 192 5.82 -21.87 -18.63
N ILE A 193 6.79 -21.07 -18.15
CA ILE A 193 6.57 -20.00 -17.20
C ILE A 193 6.75 -18.66 -17.92
N VAL A 194 5.74 -17.80 -17.87
CA VAL A 194 5.73 -16.49 -18.53
C VAL A 194 5.69 -15.38 -17.52
N SER A 195 6.53 -14.35 -17.70
CA SER A 195 6.53 -13.15 -16.87
C SER A 195 7.29 -12.00 -17.51
N HIS A 196 7.25 -10.83 -16.85
CA HIS A 196 8.16 -9.74 -17.17
C HIS A 196 9.62 -10.14 -16.86
N PRO A 197 10.60 -9.70 -17.67
CA PRO A 197 12.01 -10.07 -17.48
C PRO A 197 12.55 -9.87 -16.07
N GLN A 198 12.17 -8.77 -15.44
CA GLN A 198 12.58 -8.44 -14.08
C GLN A 198 12.13 -9.49 -13.05
N ALA A 199 10.86 -9.93 -13.12
CA ALA A 199 10.34 -10.96 -12.21
C ALA A 199 10.99 -12.32 -12.43
N LEU A 200 11.26 -12.70 -13.70
CA LEU A 200 12.03 -13.90 -14.03
C LEU A 200 13.46 -13.83 -13.44
N GLY A 201 14.11 -12.67 -13.56
CA GLY A 201 15.45 -12.44 -13.00
C GLY A 201 15.46 -12.57 -11.47
N GLN A 202 14.53 -11.92 -10.79
CA GLN A 202 14.39 -11.99 -9.33
C GLN A 202 14.10 -13.40 -8.82
N CYS A 203 13.35 -14.19 -9.58
CA CYS A 203 13.03 -15.60 -9.24
C CYS A 203 13.99 -16.63 -9.83
N SER A 204 15.03 -16.25 -10.57
CA SER A 204 15.86 -17.14 -11.36
C SER A 204 16.43 -18.32 -10.57
N LYS A 205 16.95 -18.07 -9.37
CA LYS A 205 17.49 -19.12 -8.48
C LYS A 205 16.43 -20.12 -8.04
N PHE A 206 15.23 -19.64 -7.71
CA PHE A 206 14.10 -20.49 -7.34
C PHE A 206 13.62 -21.31 -8.53
N LEU A 207 13.44 -20.67 -9.68
CA LEU A 207 12.97 -21.31 -10.91
C LEU A 207 13.95 -22.40 -11.38
N SER A 208 15.25 -22.12 -11.38
CA SER A 208 16.28 -23.10 -11.76
C SER A 208 16.30 -24.32 -10.83
N ASN A 209 16.05 -24.13 -9.54
CA ASN A 209 16.05 -25.22 -8.57
C ASN A 209 14.77 -26.05 -8.58
N LYS A 210 13.61 -25.41 -8.71
CA LYS A 210 12.30 -26.08 -8.61
C LYS A 210 11.75 -26.51 -9.96
N PHE A 211 12.11 -25.79 -11.05
CA PHE A 211 11.57 -25.99 -12.39
C PHE A 211 12.69 -26.00 -13.46
N PRO A 212 13.74 -26.84 -13.30
CA PRO A 212 14.94 -26.80 -14.16
C PRO A 212 14.66 -27.04 -15.64
N ASN A 213 13.60 -27.77 -15.96
CA ASN A 213 13.26 -28.20 -17.33
C ASN A 213 12.10 -27.38 -17.92
N ILE A 214 11.57 -26.42 -17.21
CA ILE A 214 10.45 -25.61 -17.69
C ILE A 214 10.99 -24.39 -18.46
N LYS A 215 10.45 -24.17 -19.66
CA LYS A 215 10.80 -23.02 -20.49
C LYS A 215 10.36 -21.72 -19.80
N GLN A 216 11.26 -20.74 -19.75
CA GLN A 216 10.97 -19.40 -19.24
C GLN A 216 10.86 -18.43 -20.42
N THR A 217 9.74 -17.71 -20.52
CA THR A 217 9.49 -16.76 -21.61
C THR A 217 9.20 -15.38 -21.06
N ALA A 218 10.00 -14.43 -21.49
CA ALA A 218 9.84 -13.03 -21.14
C ALA A 218 8.79 -12.36 -22.05
N VAL A 219 7.91 -11.58 -21.42
CA VAL A 219 6.87 -10.78 -22.10
C VAL A 219 6.91 -9.34 -21.63
N SER A 220 6.28 -8.43 -22.38
CA SER A 220 6.37 -6.99 -22.14
C SER A 220 5.65 -6.52 -20.88
N SER A 221 4.68 -7.29 -20.38
CA SER A 221 3.90 -6.93 -19.20
C SER A 221 3.25 -8.13 -18.51
N SER A 222 2.94 -7.99 -17.23
CA SER A 222 2.16 -9.00 -16.48
C SER A 222 0.76 -9.21 -17.05
N ALA A 223 0.16 -8.19 -17.67
CA ALA A 223 -1.15 -8.30 -18.33
C ALA A 223 -1.07 -9.20 -19.58
N GLU A 224 -0.02 -9.08 -20.37
CA GLU A 224 0.25 -9.98 -21.51
C GLU A 224 0.46 -11.41 -21.03
N ALA A 225 1.29 -11.62 -20.00
CA ALA A 225 1.53 -12.92 -19.39
C ALA A 225 0.22 -13.58 -18.90
N ALA A 226 -0.65 -12.79 -18.24
CA ALA A 226 -1.95 -13.27 -17.77
C ALA A 226 -2.88 -13.68 -18.93
N SER A 227 -2.86 -12.92 -20.03
CA SER A 227 -3.62 -13.25 -21.23
C SER A 227 -3.16 -14.57 -21.87
N LEU A 228 -1.86 -14.81 -21.94
CA LEU A 228 -1.30 -16.06 -22.43
C LEU A 228 -1.69 -17.24 -21.55
N CYS A 229 -1.56 -17.09 -20.23
CA CYS A 229 -1.97 -18.11 -19.27
C CYS A 229 -3.46 -18.42 -19.36
N LYS A 230 -4.32 -17.42 -19.54
CA LYS A 230 -5.78 -17.61 -19.71
C LYS A 230 -6.12 -18.49 -20.92
N ASN A 231 -5.34 -18.40 -21.99
CA ASN A 231 -5.61 -19.07 -23.26
C ASN A 231 -4.91 -20.44 -23.40
N ASN A 232 -4.02 -20.81 -22.47
CA ASN A 232 -3.26 -22.05 -22.53
C ASN A 232 -2.99 -22.62 -21.13
N SER A 233 -3.56 -23.77 -20.82
CA SER A 233 -3.44 -24.44 -19.51
C SER A 233 -2.01 -24.94 -19.19
N LYS A 234 -1.12 -25.04 -20.20
CA LYS A 234 0.27 -25.43 -20.01
C LYS A 234 1.19 -24.26 -19.65
N ILE A 235 0.66 -23.05 -19.61
CA ILE A 235 1.40 -21.83 -19.24
C ILE A 235 1.12 -21.49 -17.78
N CYS A 236 2.20 -21.29 -17.02
CA CYS A 236 2.17 -20.73 -15.68
C CYS A 236 2.55 -19.24 -15.75
N LEU A 237 1.76 -18.41 -15.12
CA LEU A 237 2.05 -16.99 -14.91
C LEU A 237 2.90 -16.83 -13.64
N LEU A 238 4.09 -16.28 -13.79
CA LEU A 238 4.81 -15.70 -12.65
C LEU A 238 4.46 -14.21 -12.58
N TYR A 239 3.83 -13.79 -11.50
CA TYR A 239 3.44 -12.40 -11.34
C TYR A 239 3.84 -11.85 -9.98
N THR A 240 3.98 -10.55 -9.97
CA THR A 240 4.31 -9.77 -8.79
C THR A 240 3.33 -8.62 -8.77
N SER A 241 2.41 -8.63 -7.82
CA SER A 241 1.44 -7.54 -7.67
C SER A 241 1.06 -7.42 -6.20
N PRO A 242 1.00 -6.21 -5.67
CA PRO A 242 0.47 -5.95 -4.34
C PRO A 242 -1.07 -6.07 -4.36
N SER A 243 -1.60 -7.21 -4.85
CA SER A 243 -3.05 -7.44 -4.86
C SER A 243 -3.58 -7.55 -3.44
N PRO A 244 -4.70 -6.91 -3.10
CA PRO A 244 -5.36 -7.10 -1.80
C PRO A 244 -5.75 -8.55 -1.51
N ARG A 245 -5.84 -9.41 -2.55
CA ARG A 245 -6.13 -10.84 -2.41
C ARG A 245 -4.92 -11.67 -2.01
N ASP A 246 -3.71 -11.14 -2.17
CA ASP A 246 -2.46 -11.83 -1.90
C ASP A 246 -1.88 -11.49 -0.52
N ARG A 247 -2.62 -10.70 0.28
CA ARG A 247 -2.26 -10.30 1.65
C ARG A 247 -2.93 -11.23 2.67
N HIS A 248 -2.55 -12.52 2.65
CA HIS A 248 -2.95 -13.49 3.71
C HIS A 248 -1.75 -14.29 4.18
#